data_0367b2860d7911b92d1f1a3e945c399c
#
_entry.id   0367b2860d7911b92d1f1a3e945c399c
#
_cell.length_a   1.000
_cell.length_b   1.000
_cell.length_c   1.000
_cell.angle_alpha   90.00
_cell.angle_beta   90.00
_cell.angle_gamma   90.00
#
_symmetry.space_group_name_H-M   'P 1'
#
loop_
_entity.id
_entity.type
_entity.pdbx_description
1 polymer ?
#
loop_
_entity_poly.entity_id
_entity_poly.type
_entity_poly.pdbx_seq_one_letter_code
_entity_poly.pdbx_strand_id
1 'polypeptide(L)'
;MLRVARALVVHELLERTRDRWVLVISLVFASLASAVSLYARSADAAAAHLAGPSLVTLISLVVPLVALVLGHDAVVGERERNTLGLLLSLPVGKLEVVLAKFLGRALALSVAVGLGLGAALAIAPAAERAVMMALVFPTLKLGVAFLSIGVLVSAVARRQITAASMAVTLWFLFVFFYDLGLLGLLVVTDGGVSQQTIAGLVCANPAGLYRVEMMTLFAGPDGLKNLGLAVPLPSAALSAGIWAAWIALPPVISGLLLRFEKAKR
;
A
#
# COMPACT_ATOMS: atom_id res chain seq x y z
N MET A 1 8.58 27.22 10.42
CA MET A 1 8.17 26.23 9.43
C MET A 1 8.05 24.82 10.01
N LEU A 2 9.08 24.18 10.54
CA LEU A 2 9.05 22.82 11.11
C LEU A 2 7.95 22.59 12.18
N ARG A 3 7.69 23.57 13.06
CA ARG A 3 6.64 23.45 14.10
C ARG A 3 5.23 23.38 13.50
N VAL A 4 4.95 24.13 12.45
CA VAL A 4 3.64 24.14 11.77
C VAL A 4 3.45 22.86 10.99
N ALA A 5 4.46 22.40 10.25
CA ALA A 5 4.41 21.11 9.54
C ALA A 5 4.17 19.94 10.50
N ARG A 6 4.87 19.92 11.66
CA ARG A 6 4.65 18.90 12.71
C ARG A 6 3.24 18.96 13.28
N ALA A 7 2.70 20.16 13.52
CA ALA A 7 1.35 20.32 14.03
C ALA A 7 0.31 19.80 13.03
N LEU A 8 0.51 20.04 11.70
CA LEU A 8 -0.33 19.50 10.65
C LEU A 8 -0.29 17.96 10.60
N VAL A 9 0.89 17.34 10.72
CA VAL A 9 1.02 15.87 10.76
C VAL A 9 0.27 15.28 11.96
N VAL A 10 0.46 15.88 13.15
CA VAL A 10 -0.22 15.42 14.37
C VAL A 10 -1.73 15.60 14.27
N HIS A 11 -2.18 16.73 13.74
CA HIS A 11 -3.61 16.99 13.52
C HIS A 11 -4.23 15.95 12.57
N GLU A 12 -3.60 15.69 11.42
CA GLU A 12 -4.07 14.70 10.45
C GLU A 12 -4.08 13.28 11.06
N LEU A 13 -3.03 12.92 11.82
CA LEU A 13 -2.97 11.64 12.53
C LEU A 13 -4.15 11.50 13.52
N LEU A 14 -4.38 12.50 14.38
CA LEU A 14 -5.45 12.46 15.37
C LEU A 14 -6.83 12.45 14.74
N GLU A 15 -7.04 13.23 13.66
CA GLU A 15 -8.28 13.22 12.91
C GLU A 15 -8.56 11.80 12.35
N ARG A 16 -7.55 11.19 11.73
CA ARG A 16 -7.69 9.86 11.10
C ARG A 16 -7.77 8.72 12.12
N THR A 17 -7.06 8.77 13.23
CA THR A 17 -7.17 7.73 14.28
C THR A 17 -8.49 7.76 15.03
N ARG A 18 -9.18 8.90 15.05
CA ARG A 18 -10.54 9.05 15.60
C ARG A 18 -11.62 8.68 14.58
N ASP A 19 -11.26 8.54 13.32
CA ASP A 19 -12.18 8.12 12.27
C ASP A 19 -12.47 6.60 12.41
N ARG A 20 -13.72 6.24 12.20
CA ARG A 20 -14.17 4.83 12.23
C ARG A 20 -13.41 3.95 11.22
N TRP A 21 -12.85 4.55 10.18
CA TRP A 21 -12.07 3.82 9.18
C TRP A 21 -10.84 3.12 9.74
N VAL A 22 -10.11 3.72 10.69
CA VAL A 22 -8.96 3.06 11.32
C VAL A 22 -9.40 1.82 12.10
N LEU A 23 -10.53 1.89 12.81
CA LEU A 23 -11.08 0.73 13.50
C LEU A 23 -11.52 -0.36 12.52
N VAL A 24 -12.22 0.02 11.42
CA VAL A 24 -12.63 -0.93 10.37
C VAL A 24 -11.42 -1.61 9.75
N ILE A 25 -10.39 -0.86 9.41
CA ILE A 25 -9.14 -1.37 8.83
C ILE A 25 -8.47 -2.33 9.82
N SER A 26 -8.31 -1.94 11.08
CA SER A 26 -7.72 -2.80 12.12
C SER A 26 -8.50 -4.09 12.30
N LEU A 27 -9.84 -4.02 12.29
CA LEU A 27 -10.70 -5.19 12.40
C LEU A 27 -10.58 -6.12 11.19
N VAL A 28 -10.52 -5.57 9.98
CA VAL A 28 -10.29 -6.35 8.75
C VAL A 28 -8.96 -7.08 8.80
N PHE A 29 -7.87 -6.39 9.19
CA PHE A 29 -6.56 -7.03 9.33
C PHE A 29 -6.56 -8.09 10.44
N ALA A 30 -7.14 -7.80 11.60
CA ALA A 30 -7.22 -8.74 12.70
C ALA A 30 -8.04 -9.99 12.30
N SER A 31 -9.19 -9.81 11.65
CA SER A 31 -10.05 -10.93 11.24
C SER A 31 -9.39 -11.80 10.17
N LEU A 32 -8.76 -11.20 9.14
CA LEU A 32 -8.08 -11.94 8.09
C LEU A 32 -6.89 -12.72 8.62
N ALA A 33 -6.02 -12.07 9.41
CA ALA A 33 -4.86 -12.73 9.98
C ALA A 33 -5.28 -13.82 10.99
N SER A 34 -6.30 -13.57 11.80
CA SER A 34 -6.84 -14.57 12.73
C SER A 34 -7.48 -15.75 12.00
N ALA A 35 -8.24 -15.51 10.93
CA ALA A 35 -8.85 -16.57 10.13
C ALA A 35 -7.81 -17.51 9.53
N VAL A 36 -6.73 -16.94 8.98
CA VAL A 36 -5.63 -17.74 8.42
C VAL A 36 -4.90 -18.54 9.52
N SER A 37 -4.65 -17.93 10.69
CA SER A 37 -4.06 -18.64 11.82
C SER A 37 -4.94 -19.78 12.35
N LEU A 38 -6.26 -19.54 12.43
CA LEU A 38 -7.21 -20.58 12.85
C LEU A 38 -7.28 -21.72 11.84
N TYR A 39 -7.28 -21.39 10.54
CA TYR A 39 -7.24 -22.38 9.48
C TYR A 39 -5.96 -23.22 9.56
N ALA A 40 -4.80 -22.58 9.75
CA ALA A 40 -3.51 -23.30 9.87
C ALA A 40 -3.48 -24.27 11.06
N ARG A 41 -4.20 -23.99 12.14
CA ARG A 41 -4.33 -24.89 13.31
C ARG A 41 -5.21 -26.10 13.07
N SER A 42 -6.26 -25.94 12.27
CA SER A 42 -7.23 -27.01 11.98
C SER A 42 -6.81 -27.90 10.80
N ALA A 43 -5.79 -27.48 10.05
CA ALA A 43 -5.31 -28.14 8.85
C ALA A 43 -4.17 -29.11 9.15
N ASP A 44 -4.02 -30.15 8.30
CA ASP A 44 -2.87 -31.03 8.32
C ASP A 44 -1.56 -30.26 8.05
N ALA A 45 -0.42 -30.84 8.41
CA ALA A 45 0.90 -30.21 8.26
C ALA A 45 1.17 -29.65 6.85
N ALA A 46 0.66 -30.33 5.81
CA ALA A 46 0.77 -29.86 4.42
C ALA A 46 -0.02 -28.57 4.16
N ALA A 47 -1.19 -28.40 4.77
CA ALA A 47 -2.00 -27.19 4.62
C ALA A 47 -1.49 -26.02 5.49
N ALA A 48 -0.83 -26.31 6.60
CA ALA A 48 -0.20 -25.30 7.44
C ALA A 48 0.90 -24.51 6.69
N HIS A 49 1.62 -25.16 5.76
CA HIS A 49 2.61 -24.49 4.90
C HIS A 49 2.00 -23.46 3.93
N LEU A 50 0.70 -23.54 3.66
CA LEU A 50 0.00 -22.59 2.78
C LEU A 50 -0.47 -21.31 3.51
N ALA A 51 -0.40 -21.26 4.84
CA ALA A 51 -0.87 -20.12 5.62
C ALA A 51 -0.10 -18.83 5.29
N GLY A 52 1.23 -18.91 5.19
CA GLY A 52 2.07 -17.77 4.81
C GLY A 52 1.73 -17.21 3.42
N PRO A 53 1.77 -18.01 2.35
CA PRO A 53 1.37 -17.60 1.01
C PRO A 53 -0.06 -17.06 0.92
N SER A 54 -1.01 -17.63 1.67
CA SER A 54 -2.39 -17.16 1.73
C SER A 54 -2.50 -15.77 2.35
N LEU A 55 -1.77 -15.51 3.44
CA LEU A 55 -1.67 -14.19 4.06
C LEU A 55 -1.07 -13.17 3.09
N VAL A 56 0.00 -13.52 2.40
CA VAL A 56 0.62 -12.64 1.39
C VAL A 56 -0.38 -12.25 0.31
N THR A 57 -1.15 -13.22 -0.20
CA THR A 57 -2.16 -12.97 -1.22
C THR A 57 -3.27 -12.03 -0.70
N LEU A 58 -3.81 -12.31 0.49
CA LEU A 58 -4.83 -11.47 1.12
C LEU A 58 -4.33 -10.05 1.39
N ILE A 59 -3.12 -9.91 1.91
CA ILE A 59 -2.49 -8.62 2.15
C ILE A 59 -2.31 -7.86 0.84
N SER A 60 -1.83 -8.52 -0.22
CA SER A 60 -1.60 -7.88 -1.52
C SER A 60 -2.90 -7.41 -2.19
N LEU A 61 -4.05 -7.96 -1.80
CA LEU A 61 -5.38 -7.56 -2.27
C LEU A 61 -5.96 -6.43 -1.42
N VAL A 62 -5.97 -6.59 -0.10
CA VAL A 62 -6.72 -5.73 0.82
C VAL A 62 -5.95 -4.43 1.13
N VAL A 63 -4.64 -4.51 1.36
CA VAL A 63 -3.84 -3.34 1.74
C VAL A 63 -3.85 -2.24 0.68
N PRO A 64 -3.67 -2.52 -0.61
CA PRO A 64 -3.77 -1.51 -1.66
C PRO A 64 -5.11 -0.78 -1.67
N LEU A 65 -6.24 -1.51 -1.55
CA LEU A 65 -7.57 -0.92 -1.51
C LEU A 65 -7.74 0.03 -0.34
N VAL A 66 -7.41 -0.46 0.85
CA VAL A 66 -7.51 0.31 2.10
C VAL A 66 -6.64 1.57 2.05
N ALA A 67 -5.42 1.44 1.57
CA ALA A 67 -4.48 2.56 1.49
C ALA A 67 -4.93 3.62 0.47
N LEU A 68 -5.43 3.20 -0.70
CA LEU A 68 -6.02 4.10 -1.70
C LEU A 68 -7.24 4.83 -1.14
N VAL A 69 -8.13 4.10 -0.43
CA VAL A 69 -9.31 4.69 0.22
C VAL A 69 -8.88 5.68 1.32
N LEU A 70 -7.82 5.39 2.09
CA LEU A 70 -7.32 6.33 3.09
C LEU A 70 -6.67 7.58 2.45
N GLY A 71 -6.15 7.45 1.22
CA GLY A 71 -5.47 8.54 0.49
C GLY A 71 -6.38 9.44 -0.33
N HIS A 72 -7.48 8.90 -0.88
CA HIS A 72 -8.26 9.54 -1.95
C HIS A 72 -8.91 10.88 -1.58
N ASP A 73 -9.16 11.16 -0.33
CA ASP A 73 -9.80 12.40 0.15
C ASP A 73 -8.81 13.43 0.73
N ALA A 74 -7.50 13.16 0.67
CA ALA A 74 -6.46 13.96 1.33
C ALA A 74 -6.47 15.45 0.93
N VAL A 75 -6.67 15.74 -0.33
CA VAL A 75 -6.68 17.10 -0.90
C VAL A 75 -8.07 17.47 -1.36
N VAL A 76 -8.75 16.57 -2.09
CA VAL A 76 -10.08 16.85 -2.63
C VAL A 76 -11.14 17.03 -1.53
N GLY A 77 -10.98 16.36 -0.39
CA GLY A 77 -11.85 16.57 0.77
C GLY A 77 -11.78 18.00 1.32
N GLU A 78 -10.57 18.57 1.39
CA GLU A 78 -10.39 19.97 1.76
C GLU A 78 -10.95 20.94 0.71
N ARG A 79 -10.84 20.56 -0.56
CA ARG A 79 -11.39 21.34 -1.67
C ARG A 79 -12.92 21.41 -1.60
N GLU A 80 -13.61 20.30 -1.33
CA GLU A 80 -15.06 20.26 -1.20
C GLU A 80 -15.57 20.96 0.06
N ARG A 81 -14.82 20.89 1.16
CA ARG A 81 -15.15 21.63 2.41
C ARG A 81 -14.80 23.12 2.34
N ASN A 82 -14.23 23.61 1.23
CA ASN A 82 -13.72 24.96 1.06
C ASN A 82 -12.63 25.37 2.07
N THR A 83 -11.95 24.40 2.69
CA THR A 83 -10.87 24.62 3.67
C THR A 83 -9.48 24.63 3.04
N LEU A 84 -9.35 24.17 1.78
CA LEU A 84 -8.07 24.12 1.07
C LEU A 84 -7.40 25.51 0.98
N GLY A 85 -8.17 26.55 0.70
CA GLY A 85 -7.67 27.92 0.65
C GLY A 85 -7.07 28.37 1.98
N LEU A 86 -7.70 28.00 3.09
CA LEU A 86 -7.25 28.29 4.44
C LEU A 86 -5.95 27.54 4.79
N LEU A 87 -5.85 26.26 4.40
CA LEU A 87 -4.61 25.49 4.54
C LEU A 87 -3.46 26.08 3.73
N LEU A 88 -3.73 26.53 2.51
CA LEU A 88 -2.72 27.12 1.63
C LEU A 88 -2.34 28.56 2.01
N SER A 89 -3.07 29.23 2.90
CA SER A 89 -2.71 30.54 3.48
C SER A 89 -1.76 30.44 4.69
N LEU A 90 -1.55 29.24 5.22
CA LEU A 90 -0.56 29.01 6.28
C LEU A 90 0.86 29.35 5.79
N PRO A 91 1.76 29.78 6.68
CA PRO A 91 3.15 30.11 6.34
C PRO A 91 4.01 28.85 6.10
N VAL A 92 3.48 27.92 5.26
CA VAL A 92 4.10 26.65 4.86
C VAL A 92 3.97 26.46 3.36
N GLY A 93 4.92 25.76 2.76
CA GLY A 93 4.88 25.46 1.33
C GLY A 93 3.75 24.48 0.99
N LYS A 94 3.18 24.59 -0.21
CA LYS A 94 2.11 23.69 -0.70
C LYS A 94 2.55 22.21 -0.68
N LEU A 95 3.81 21.96 -0.99
CA LEU A 95 4.41 20.61 -0.88
C LEU A 95 4.45 20.15 0.59
N GLU A 96 4.80 21.05 1.53
CA GLU A 96 4.84 20.71 2.95
C GLU A 96 3.45 20.34 3.48
N VAL A 97 2.39 20.99 3.00
CA VAL A 97 1.00 20.65 3.35
C VAL A 97 0.65 19.24 2.86
N VAL A 98 0.98 18.91 1.59
CA VAL A 98 0.73 17.56 1.05
C VAL A 98 1.53 16.51 1.79
N LEU A 99 2.82 16.76 2.05
CA LEU A 99 3.68 15.84 2.79
C LEU A 99 3.19 15.65 4.23
N ALA A 100 2.71 16.70 4.90
CA ALA A 100 2.16 16.60 6.24
C ALA A 100 0.90 15.70 6.25
N LYS A 101 -0.01 15.87 5.29
CA LYS A 101 -1.20 15.04 5.12
C LYS A 101 -0.83 13.58 4.80
N PHE A 102 0.11 13.37 3.90
CA PHE A 102 0.61 12.05 3.57
C PHE A 102 1.22 11.35 4.78
N LEU A 103 2.12 12.03 5.51
CA LEU A 103 2.78 11.46 6.69
C LEU A 103 1.78 11.18 7.83
N GLY A 104 0.84 12.08 8.10
CA GLY A 104 -0.20 11.87 9.11
C GLY A 104 -1.05 10.62 8.82
N ARG A 105 -1.43 10.43 7.54
CA ARG A 105 -2.19 9.25 7.09
C ARG A 105 -1.34 7.99 7.07
N ALA A 106 -0.06 8.07 6.70
CA ALA A 106 0.88 6.94 6.77
C ALA A 106 1.06 6.45 8.21
N LEU A 107 1.13 7.37 9.17
CA LEU A 107 1.15 7.03 10.60
C LEU A 107 -0.17 6.40 11.05
N ALA A 108 -1.32 6.93 10.63
CA ALA A 108 -2.63 6.34 10.92
C ALA A 108 -2.77 4.92 10.34
N LEU A 109 -2.32 4.71 9.10
CA LEU A 109 -2.24 3.37 8.49
C LEU A 109 -1.32 2.44 9.29
N SER A 110 -0.18 2.94 9.75
CA SER A 110 0.77 2.16 10.57
C SER A 110 0.14 1.73 11.90
N VAL A 111 -0.64 2.62 12.53
CA VAL A 111 -1.41 2.29 13.74
C VAL A 111 -2.46 1.22 13.43
N ALA A 112 -3.21 1.37 12.35
CA ALA A 112 -4.26 0.42 11.97
C ALA A 112 -3.71 -0.99 11.68
N VAL A 113 -2.63 -1.06 10.87
CA VAL A 113 -1.94 -2.32 10.57
C VAL A 113 -1.32 -2.93 11.82
N GLY A 114 -0.66 -2.09 12.64
CA GLY A 114 -0.04 -2.52 13.89
C GLY A 114 -1.07 -3.09 14.89
N LEU A 115 -2.22 -2.46 15.05
CA LEU A 115 -3.32 -2.95 15.90
C LEU A 115 -3.90 -4.26 15.34
N GLY A 116 -4.15 -4.32 14.03
CA GLY A 116 -4.73 -5.50 13.39
C GLY A 116 -3.81 -6.72 13.44
N LEU A 117 -2.56 -6.58 13.02
CA LEU A 117 -1.57 -7.65 13.10
C LEU A 117 -1.16 -7.94 14.55
N GLY A 118 -1.12 -6.93 15.42
CA GLY A 118 -0.84 -7.10 16.84
C GLY A 118 -1.90 -7.95 17.55
N ALA A 119 -3.18 -7.74 17.25
CA ALA A 119 -4.27 -8.57 17.75
C ALA A 119 -4.14 -10.02 17.26
N ALA A 120 -3.81 -10.23 15.98
CA ALA A 120 -3.56 -11.56 15.44
C ALA A 120 -2.34 -12.24 16.08
N LEU A 121 -1.25 -11.50 16.32
CA LEU A 121 -0.06 -11.99 17.02
C LEU A 121 -0.33 -12.44 18.45
N ALA A 122 -1.27 -11.78 19.16
CA ALA A 122 -1.63 -12.12 20.52
C ALA A 122 -2.26 -13.53 20.62
N ILE A 123 -2.98 -13.94 19.58
CA ILE A 123 -3.66 -15.26 19.53
C ILE A 123 -2.88 -16.31 18.75
N ALA A 124 -1.85 -15.90 18.00
CA ALA A 124 -1.05 -16.80 17.16
C ALA A 124 -0.16 -17.74 17.97
N PRO A 125 0.01 -19.01 17.53
CA PRO A 125 1.02 -19.90 18.09
C PRO A 125 2.43 -19.34 17.97
N ALA A 126 3.34 -19.75 18.87
CA ALA A 126 4.71 -19.25 18.90
C ALA A 126 5.45 -19.45 17.55
N ALA A 127 5.19 -20.55 16.86
CA ALA A 127 5.78 -20.86 15.55
C ALA A 127 5.37 -19.88 14.44
N GLU A 128 4.15 -19.33 14.50
CA GLU A 128 3.62 -18.42 13.48
C GLU A 128 3.98 -16.94 13.77
N ARG A 129 4.31 -16.60 15.02
CA ARG A 129 4.61 -15.21 15.41
C ARG A 129 5.77 -14.62 14.63
N ALA A 130 6.82 -15.40 14.40
CA ALA A 130 7.98 -14.95 13.61
C ALA A 130 7.59 -14.58 12.18
N VAL A 131 6.73 -15.40 11.55
CA VAL A 131 6.20 -15.16 10.20
C VAL A 131 5.35 -13.90 10.17
N MET A 132 4.42 -13.74 11.11
CA MET A 132 3.58 -12.55 11.20
C MET A 132 4.38 -11.26 11.44
N MET A 133 5.39 -11.31 12.32
CA MET A 133 6.30 -10.19 12.54
C MET A 133 7.08 -9.81 11.29
N ALA A 134 7.53 -10.80 10.51
CA ALA A 134 8.23 -10.56 9.25
C ALA A 134 7.33 -9.88 8.19
N LEU A 135 6.00 -10.04 8.28
CA LEU A 135 5.04 -9.40 7.36
C LEU A 135 4.75 -7.93 7.68
N VAL A 136 5.00 -7.47 8.92
CA VAL A 136 4.60 -6.12 9.36
C VAL A 136 5.23 -5.04 8.48
N PHE A 137 6.55 -5.02 8.38
CA PHE A 137 7.27 -3.98 7.64
C PHE A 137 6.97 -4.00 6.12
N PRO A 138 6.98 -5.15 5.43
CA PRO A 138 6.60 -5.22 4.03
C PRO A 138 5.15 -4.77 3.77
N THR A 139 4.23 -5.13 4.66
CA THR A 139 2.82 -4.70 4.57
C THR A 139 2.69 -3.18 4.68
N LEU A 140 3.41 -2.57 5.62
CA LEU A 140 3.45 -1.11 5.76
C LEU A 140 4.03 -0.45 4.52
N LYS A 141 5.12 -0.98 3.98
CA LYS A 141 5.77 -0.49 2.75
C LYS A 141 4.79 -0.51 1.57
N LEU A 142 4.06 -1.62 1.39
CA LEU A 142 3.00 -1.74 0.39
C LEU A 142 1.89 -0.70 0.60
N GLY A 143 1.40 -0.61 1.83
CA GLY A 143 0.32 0.34 2.17
C GLY A 143 0.72 1.80 1.95
N VAL A 144 1.93 2.18 2.35
CA VAL A 144 2.44 3.55 2.16
C VAL A 144 2.60 3.88 0.67
N ALA A 145 3.03 2.92 -0.17
CA ALA A 145 3.12 3.11 -1.62
C ALA A 145 1.73 3.36 -2.25
N PHE A 146 0.71 2.58 -1.90
CA PHE A 146 -0.64 2.80 -2.41
C PHE A 146 -1.32 4.03 -1.80
N LEU A 147 -1.03 4.36 -0.55
CA LEU A 147 -1.46 5.62 0.07
C LEU A 147 -0.92 6.83 -0.70
N SER A 148 0.34 6.80 -1.13
CA SER A 148 0.95 7.86 -1.92
C SER A 148 0.23 8.07 -3.26
N ILE A 149 -0.15 6.97 -3.93
CA ILE A 149 -0.96 6.99 -5.15
C ILE A 149 -2.35 7.59 -4.86
N GLY A 150 -2.98 7.20 -3.74
CA GLY A 150 -4.26 7.76 -3.29
C GLY A 150 -4.21 9.28 -3.08
N VAL A 151 -3.13 9.79 -2.49
CA VAL A 151 -2.89 11.24 -2.32
C VAL A 151 -2.75 11.93 -3.67
N LEU A 152 -2.07 11.32 -4.64
CA LEU A 152 -1.97 11.86 -6.00
C LEU A 152 -3.34 11.91 -6.68
N VAL A 153 -4.12 10.85 -6.60
CA VAL A 153 -5.51 10.80 -7.10
C VAL A 153 -6.32 11.95 -6.49
N SER A 154 -6.20 12.16 -5.19
CA SER A 154 -6.87 13.24 -4.48
C SER A 154 -6.47 14.63 -4.97
N ALA A 155 -5.21 14.84 -5.31
CA ALA A 155 -4.71 16.10 -5.82
C ALA A 155 -5.24 16.41 -7.24
N VAL A 156 -5.38 15.38 -8.09
CA VAL A 156 -5.87 15.50 -9.47
C VAL A 156 -7.38 15.66 -9.52
N ALA A 157 -8.12 14.92 -8.69
CA ALA A 157 -9.58 14.92 -8.70
C ALA A 157 -10.16 16.26 -8.23
N ARG A 158 -11.29 16.64 -8.83
CA ARG A 158 -12.03 17.86 -8.44
C ARG A 158 -13.16 17.58 -7.46
N ARG A 159 -13.67 16.35 -7.41
CA ARG A 159 -14.76 15.90 -6.54
C ARG A 159 -14.35 14.61 -5.82
N GLN A 160 -14.77 14.46 -4.58
CA GLN A 160 -14.44 13.29 -3.75
C GLN A 160 -14.97 12.00 -4.37
N ILE A 161 -16.16 12.02 -4.97
CA ILE A 161 -16.73 10.86 -5.66
C ILE A 161 -15.83 10.42 -6.85
N THR A 162 -15.29 11.37 -7.60
CA THR A 162 -14.36 11.08 -8.70
C THR A 162 -13.05 10.48 -8.17
N ALA A 163 -12.52 11.02 -7.07
CA ALA A 163 -11.32 10.47 -6.44
C ALA A 163 -11.54 9.04 -5.95
N ALA A 164 -12.69 8.77 -5.33
CA ALA A 164 -13.05 7.43 -4.88
C ALA A 164 -13.16 6.44 -6.06
N SER A 165 -13.83 6.83 -7.14
CA SER A 165 -13.94 5.99 -8.35
C SER A 165 -12.57 5.72 -8.98
N MET A 166 -11.71 6.74 -9.08
CA MET A 166 -10.33 6.57 -9.57
C MET A 166 -9.51 5.64 -8.67
N ALA A 167 -9.66 5.76 -7.35
CA ALA A 167 -8.96 4.88 -6.40
C ALA A 167 -9.33 3.41 -6.60
N VAL A 168 -10.64 3.11 -6.74
CA VAL A 168 -11.12 1.74 -7.01
C VAL A 168 -10.64 1.25 -8.38
N THR A 169 -10.71 2.10 -9.41
CA THR A 169 -10.21 1.75 -10.75
C THR A 169 -8.72 1.42 -10.75
N LEU A 170 -7.90 2.23 -10.05
CA LEU A 170 -6.47 1.97 -9.91
C LEU A 170 -6.19 0.70 -9.11
N TRP A 171 -6.99 0.42 -8.08
CA TRP A 171 -6.88 -0.83 -7.35
C TRP A 171 -7.10 -2.03 -8.27
N PHE A 172 -8.19 -2.05 -9.07
CA PHE A 172 -8.40 -3.11 -10.06
C PHE A 172 -7.25 -3.19 -11.07
N LEU A 173 -6.76 -2.03 -11.54
CA LEU A 173 -5.68 -1.97 -12.51
C LEU A 173 -4.39 -2.62 -11.96
N PHE A 174 -3.94 -2.23 -10.77
CA PHE A 174 -2.69 -2.71 -10.20
C PHE A 174 -2.77 -4.12 -9.64
N VAL A 175 -3.94 -4.54 -9.13
CA VAL A 175 -4.07 -5.83 -8.42
C VAL A 175 -4.56 -6.96 -9.33
N PHE A 176 -5.40 -6.65 -10.31
CA PHE A 176 -5.98 -7.67 -11.21
C PHE A 176 -5.55 -7.51 -12.66
N PHE A 177 -5.84 -6.35 -13.25
CA PHE A 177 -5.63 -6.17 -14.70
C PHE A 177 -4.15 -6.16 -15.08
N TYR A 178 -3.27 -5.75 -14.19
CA TYR A 178 -1.84 -5.79 -14.43
C TYR A 178 -1.34 -7.22 -14.64
N ASP A 179 -1.72 -8.13 -13.77
CA ASP A 179 -1.34 -9.56 -13.86
C ASP A 179 -1.98 -10.22 -15.09
N LEU A 180 -3.26 -9.90 -15.38
CA LEU A 180 -3.93 -10.38 -16.58
C LEU A 180 -3.26 -9.83 -17.86
N GLY A 181 -2.80 -8.59 -17.83
CA GLY A 181 -2.06 -7.98 -18.94
C GLY A 181 -0.72 -8.69 -19.20
N LEU A 182 0.00 -9.04 -18.13
CA LEU A 182 1.25 -9.82 -18.23
C LEU A 182 0.97 -11.23 -18.79
N LEU A 183 -0.09 -11.87 -18.32
CA LEU A 183 -0.52 -13.17 -18.83
C LEU A 183 -0.88 -13.08 -20.33
N GLY A 184 -1.64 -12.05 -20.70
CA GLY A 184 -1.98 -11.76 -22.11
C GLY A 184 -0.72 -11.54 -22.97
N LEU A 185 0.26 -10.81 -22.46
CA LEU A 185 1.54 -10.60 -23.13
C LEU A 185 2.26 -11.92 -23.40
N LEU A 186 2.32 -12.83 -22.41
CA LEU A 186 2.92 -14.14 -22.56
C LEU A 186 2.20 -14.99 -23.62
N VAL A 187 0.87 -14.96 -23.65
CA VAL A 187 0.07 -15.71 -24.61
C VAL A 187 0.27 -15.15 -26.02
N VAL A 188 0.21 -13.83 -26.20
CA VAL A 188 0.35 -13.21 -27.54
C VAL A 188 1.74 -13.37 -28.12
N THR A 189 2.76 -13.49 -27.27
CA THR A 189 4.16 -13.66 -27.69
C THR A 189 4.61 -15.13 -27.72
N ASP A 190 3.70 -16.09 -27.53
CA ASP A 190 4.00 -17.53 -27.41
C ASP A 190 5.16 -17.81 -26.42
N GLY A 191 5.24 -17.03 -25.34
CA GLY A 191 6.33 -17.11 -24.37
C GLY A 191 7.67 -16.54 -24.86
N GLY A 192 7.69 -15.81 -25.98
CA GLY A 192 8.91 -15.23 -26.57
C GLY A 192 9.53 -14.07 -25.77
N VAL A 193 8.86 -13.60 -24.73
CA VAL A 193 9.40 -12.56 -23.83
C VAL A 193 10.37 -13.18 -22.85
N SER A 194 11.57 -12.57 -22.69
CA SER A 194 12.56 -13.08 -21.75
C SER A 194 12.03 -13.08 -20.32
N GLN A 195 12.43 -14.10 -19.53
CA GLN A 195 12.08 -14.19 -18.11
C GLN A 195 12.51 -12.93 -17.32
N GLN A 196 13.64 -12.34 -17.70
CA GLN A 196 14.14 -11.12 -17.07
C GLN A 196 13.22 -9.91 -17.34
N THR A 197 12.65 -9.80 -18.54
CA THR A 197 11.69 -8.75 -18.88
C THR A 197 10.39 -8.93 -18.09
N ILE A 198 9.85 -10.15 -18.02
CA ILE A 198 8.65 -10.45 -17.23
C ILE A 198 8.89 -10.15 -15.76
N ALA A 199 10.04 -10.58 -15.21
CA ALA A 199 10.42 -10.27 -13.83
C ALA A 199 10.48 -8.75 -13.56
N GLY A 200 11.08 -8.01 -14.47
CA GLY A 200 11.14 -6.54 -14.38
C GLY A 200 9.74 -5.90 -14.39
N LEU A 201 8.86 -6.37 -15.28
CA LEU A 201 7.48 -5.90 -15.34
C LEU A 201 6.71 -6.23 -14.06
N VAL A 202 6.80 -7.47 -13.55
CA VAL A 202 6.17 -7.85 -12.27
C VAL A 202 6.64 -6.95 -11.14
N CYS A 203 7.96 -6.72 -11.03
CA CYS A 203 8.55 -5.90 -9.97
C CYS A 203 8.30 -4.39 -10.16
N ALA A 204 7.96 -3.93 -11.36
CA ALA A 204 7.58 -2.53 -11.59
C ALA A 204 6.26 -2.17 -10.89
N ASN A 205 5.37 -3.14 -10.69
CA ASN A 205 4.13 -2.97 -9.94
C ASN A 205 4.40 -3.16 -8.43
N PRO A 206 4.02 -2.23 -7.54
CA PRO A 206 4.27 -2.37 -6.09
C PRO A 206 3.59 -3.60 -5.48
N ALA A 207 2.41 -4.02 -5.97
CA ALA A 207 1.75 -5.23 -5.51
C ALA A 207 2.50 -6.49 -5.98
N GLY A 208 3.01 -6.49 -7.22
CA GLY A 208 3.86 -7.56 -7.77
C GLY A 208 5.18 -7.69 -7.02
N LEU A 209 5.87 -6.56 -6.81
CA LEU A 209 7.13 -6.51 -6.07
C LEU A 209 6.96 -7.06 -4.64
N TYR A 210 5.89 -6.63 -3.94
CA TYR A 210 5.57 -7.15 -2.61
C TYR A 210 5.41 -8.67 -2.62
N ARG A 211 4.63 -9.20 -3.58
CA ARG A 211 4.39 -10.66 -3.68
C ARG A 211 5.69 -11.42 -3.93
N VAL A 212 6.53 -10.93 -4.82
CA VAL A 212 7.82 -11.57 -5.13
C VAL A 212 8.74 -11.54 -3.91
N GLU A 213 8.88 -10.40 -3.21
CA GLU A 213 9.68 -10.29 -1.99
C GLU A 213 9.18 -11.26 -0.89
N MET A 214 7.86 -11.37 -0.73
CA MET A 214 7.28 -12.24 0.30
C MET A 214 7.36 -13.73 -0.05
N MET A 215 7.17 -14.09 -1.30
CA MET A 215 7.33 -15.48 -1.74
C MET A 215 8.77 -15.96 -1.53
N THR A 216 9.77 -15.12 -1.80
CA THR A 216 11.17 -15.48 -1.49
C THR A 216 11.44 -15.62 -0.01
N LEU A 217 10.78 -14.81 0.83
CA LEU A 217 10.91 -14.92 2.28
C LEU A 217 10.37 -16.27 2.82
N PHE A 218 9.25 -16.77 2.24
CA PHE A 218 8.60 -17.98 2.71
C PHE A 218 9.12 -19.28 2.06
N ALA A 219 9.37 -19.24 0.76
CA ALA A 219 9.79 -20.43 0.01
C ALA A 219 11.31 -20.55 -0.12
N GLY A 220 12.04 -19.49 0.21
CA GLY A 220 13.48 -19.39 -0.06
C GLY A 220 13.79 -19.32 -1.56
N PRO A 221 15.05 -19.05 -1.94
CA PRO A 221 15.44 -18.93 -3.35
C PRO A 221 15.29 -20.24 -4.11
N ASP A 222 15.43 -21.39 -3.45
CA ASP A 222 15.30 -22.72 -4.08
C ASP A 222 13.83 -23.15 -4.20
N GLY A 223 12.95 -22.72 -3.30
CA GLY A 223 11.52 -22.99 -3.39
C GLY A 223 10.87 -22.36 -4.62
N LEU A 224 11.28 -21.17 -5.00
CA LEU A 224 10.83 -20.49 -6.23
C LEU A 224 11.31 -21.23 -7.49
N LYS A 225 12.55 -21.73 -7.52
CA LYS A 225 13.09 -22.53 -8.62
C LYS A 225 12.32 -23.83 -8.80
N ASN A 226 11.98 -24.50 -7.71
CA ASN A 226 11.21 -25.75 -7.73
C ASN A 226 9.78 -25.57 -8.26
N LEU A 227 9.21 -24.36 -8.13
CA LEU A 227 7.92 -23.98 -8.72
C LEU A 227 8.02 -23.52 -10.18
N GLY A 228 9.21 -23.63 -10.80
CA GLY A 228 9.44 -23.16 -12.18
C GLY A 228 9.48 -21.62 -12.30
N LEU A 229 9.41 -20.92 -11.19
CA LEU A 229 9.44 -19.47 -11.10
C LEU A 229 10.87 -18.98 -10.82
N ALA A 230 11.81 -19.29 -11.73
CA ALA A 230 13.16 -18.74 -11.69
C ALA A 230 13.14 -17.25 -12.10
N VAL A 231 12.38 -16.45 -11.36
CA VAL A 231 12.36 -15.00 -11.55
C VAL A 231 13.60 -14.42 -10.87
N PRO A 232 14.55 -13.83 -11.61
CA PRO A 232 15.67 -13.17 -10.99
C PRO A 232 15.12 -12.00 -10.17
N LEU A 233 15.30 -12.07 -8.84
CA LEU A 233 14.94 -10.98 -7.96
C LEU A 233 15.74 -9.72 -8.33
N PRO A 234 15.12 -8.55 -8.30
CA PRO A 234 15.88 -7.33 -8.42
C PRO A 234 16.90 -7.24 -7.28
N SER A 235 18.06 -6.64 -7.56
CA SER A 235 19.02 -6.38 -6.49
C SER A 235 18.35 -5.56 -5.37
N ALA A 236 18.83 -5.69 -4.13
CA ALA A 236 18.28 -4.95 -3.00
C ALA A 236 18.25 -3.42 -3.25
N ALA A 237 19.26 -2.90 -3.95
CA ALA A 237 19.31 -1.48 -4.34
C ALA A 237 18.21 -1.12 -5.35
N LEU A 238 17.95 -1.96 -6.34
CA LEU A 238 16.89 -1.73 -7.34
C LEU A 238 15.50 -1.82 -6.71
N SER A 239 15.28 -2.85 -5.87
CA SER A 239 14.04 -2.98 -5.09
C SER A 239 13.78 -1.75 -4.22
N ALA A 240 14.79 -1.29 -3.47
CA ALA A 240 14.70 -0.07 -2.66
C ALA A 240 14.41 1.17 -3.51
N GLY A 241 15.02 1.28 -4.69
CA GLY A 241 14.77 2.38 -5.64
C GLY A 241 13.32 2.38 -6.15
N ILE A 242 12.77 1.22 -6.50
CA ILE A 242 11.37 1.08 -6.95
C ILE A 242 10.41 1.48 -5.82
N TRP A 243 10.64 1.00 -4.60
CA TRP A 243 9.84 1.40 -3.45
C TRP A 243 9.92 2.89 -3.15
N ALA A 244 11.13 3.47 -3.18
CA ALA A 244 11.33 4.89 -2.97
C ALA A 244 10.60 5.72 -4.04
N ALA A 245 10.62 5.30 -5.29
CA ALA A 245 9.90 5.95 -6.38
C ALA A 245 8.38 5.94 -6.13
N TRP A 246 7.79 4.78 -5.81
CA TRP A 246 6.36 4.68 -5.55
C TRP A 246 5.90 5.44 -4.29
N ILE A 247 6.75 5.54 -3.27
CA ILE A 247 6.41 6.24 -2.02
C ILE A 247 6.60 7.74 -2.15
N ALA A 248 7.67 8.20 -2.82
CA ALA A 248 8.04 9.61 -2.82
C ALA A 248 7.50 10.39 -4.02
N LEU A 249 7.48 9.81 -5.24
CA LEU A 249 7.09 10.56 -6.42
C LEU A 249 5.63 11.04 -6.40
N PRO A 250 4.62 10.23 -6.05
CA PRO A 250 3.24 10.69 -6.11
C PRO A 250 2.94 11.87 -5.18
N PRO A 251 3.37 11.91 -3.90
CA PRO A 251 3.17 13.08 -3.05
C PRO A 251 3.92 14.31 -3.53
N VAL A 252 5.12 14.14 -4.10
CA VAL A 252 5.89 15.27 -4.68
C VAL A 252 5.13 15.84 -5.89
N ILE A 253 4.66 14.99 -6.80
CA ILE A 253 3.85 15.41 -7.96
C ILE A 253 2.59 16.13 -7.47
N SER A 254 1.92 15.60 -6.45
CA SER A 254 0.74 16.24 -5.84
C SER A 254 1.03 17.66 -5.35
N GLY A 255 2.14 17.84 -4.66
CA GLY A 255 2.58 19.16 -4.19
C GLY A 255 2.91 20.12 -5.33
N LEU A 256 3.49 19.63 -6.43
CA LEU A 256 3.76 20.42 -7.63
C LEU A 256 2.46 20.84 -8.33
N LEU A 257 1.49 19.92 -8.47
CA LEU A 257 0.19 20.22 -9.06
C LEU A 257 -0.52 21.34 -8.30
N LEU A 258 -0.49 21.33 -6.98
CA LEU A 258 -1.09 22.40 -6.16
C LEU A 258 -0.38 23.75 -6.34
N ARG A 259 0.91 23.78 -6.75
CA ARG A 259 1.58 25.06 -7.06
C ARG A 259 0.94 25.81 -8.22
N PHE A 260 0.44 25.08 -9.21
CA PHE A 260 -0.22 25.65 -10.40
C PHE A 260 -1.69 25.97 -10.17
N GLU A 261 -2.27 25.49 -9.07
CA GLU A 261 -3.64 25.87 -8.69
C GLU A 261 -3.60 27.30 -8.16
N LYS A 262 -3.98 28.25 -9.03
CA LYS A 262 -4.17 29.66 -8.63
C LYS A 262 -5.26 29.66 -7.56
N ALA A 263 -4.98 30.29 -6.42
CA ALA A 263 -6.00 30.59 -5.45
C ALA A 263 -7.12 31.34 -6.20
N LYS A 264 -8.23 30.67 -6.48
CA LYS A 264 -9.43 31.37 -6.96
C LYS A 264 -9.85 32.27 -5.81
N ARG A 265 -9.59 33.57 -5.97
CA ARG A 265 -10.18 34.64 -5.18
C ARG A 265 -11.68 34.69 -5.41
#